data_7ad62b5c4b7887d24f607392e1ed32f7
#
_entry.id   7ad62b5c4b7887d24f607392e1ed32f7
#
_cell.length_a   1.000
_cell.length_b   1.000
_cell.length_c   1.000
_cell.angle_alpha   90.00
_cell.angle_beta   90.00
_cell.angle_gamma   90.00
#
_symmetry.space_group_name_H-M   'P 1'
#
loop_
_entity.id
_entity.type
_entity.pdbx_description
1 polymer ?
#
loop_
_entity_poly.entity_id
_entity_poly.type
_entity_poly.pdbx_seq_one_letter_code
_entity_poly.pdbx_strand_id
1 'polypeptide(L)'
;MPEVLVSTEYARSVLPNHVPFKEAVQNVSHASLFVTSLITNQLDNLAVALEDNLHVPYRKTLIPHCDKVFSAAKAAGAYGATISGSGSTLIAYTDKAHVQTVAEAMGQIFEFHGIENKVYVLEADTIGATTIQNVV
;
A
#
# COMPACT_ATOMS: atom_id res chain seq x y z
N MET A 1 7.91 -2.81 -5.57
CA MET A 1 8.73 -3.29 -4.45
C MET A 1 10.17 -2.88 -4.72
N PRO A 2 10.67 -1.80 -4.10
CA PRO A 2 12.06 -1.39 -4.26
C PRO A 2 13.01 -2.39 -3.57
N GLU A 3 14.23 -2.52 -4.08
CA GLU A 3 15.28 -3.31 -3.45
C GLU A 3 15.93 -2.54 -2.28
N VAL A 4 15.10 -2.18 -1.30
CA VAL A 4 15.51 -1.50 -0.05
C VAL A 4 15.21 -2.43 1.11
N LEU A 5 16.25 -2.81 1.83
CA LEU A 5 16.10 -3.70 2.99
C LEU A 5 15.58 -2.93 4.20
N VAL A 6 14.33 -3.20 4.57
CA VAL A 6 13.72 -2.70 5.81
C VAL A 6 13.32 -3.89 6.66
N SER A 7 14.06 -4.14 7.75
CA SER A 7 13.67 -5.22 8.67
C SER A 7 12.36 -4.88 9.39
N THR A 8 11.56 -5.90 9.67
CA THR A 8 10.30 -5.72 10.42
C THR A 8 10.56 -5.14 11.82
N GLU A 9 11.65 -5.51 12.45
CA GLU A 9 12.05 -4.98 13.75
C GLU A 9 12.34 -3.48 13.67
N TYR A 10 13.14 -3.05 12.68
CA TYR A 10 13.41 -1.63 12.46
C TYR A 10 12.14 -0.85 12.10
N ALA A 11 11.28 -1.41 11.22
CA ALA A 11 10.01 -0.78 10.87
C ALA A 11 9.03 -0.67 12.07
N ARG A 12 9.20 -1.47 13.10
CA ARG A 12 8.45 -1.34 14.37
C ARG A 12 9.08 -0.31 15.31
N SER A 13 10.40 -0.20 15.35
CA SER A 13 11.09 0.69 16.26
C SER A 13 10.87 2.19 15.97
N VAL A 14 10.49 2.54 14.74
CA VAL A 14 10.17 3.93 14.37
C VAL A 14 8.75 4.35 14.75
N LEU A 15 7.91 3.43 15.20
CA LEU A 15 6.53 3.74 15.58
C LEU A 15 6.49 4.40 16.96
N PRO A 16 5.61 5.38 17.19
CA PRO A 16 5.44 6.00 18.50
C PRO A 16 4.76 5.04 19.47
N ASN A 17 5.08 5.17 20.76
CA ASN A 17 4.40 4.39 21.81
C ASN A 17 2.96 4.85 22.05
N HIS A 18 2.62 6.07 21.67
CA HIS A 18 1.30 6.68 21.85
C HIS A 18 0.94 7.51 20.62
N VAL A 19 -0.35 7.55 20.29
CA VAL A 19 -0.91 8.39 19.25
C VAL A 19 -2.07 9.21 19.82
N PRO A 20 -2.37 10.40 19.28
CA PRO A 20 -3.54 11.17 19.66
C PRO A 20 -4.83 10.37 19.45
N PHE A 21 -5.76 10.43 20.43
CA PHE A 21 -7.02 9.71 20.37
C PHE A 21 -7.80 9.96 19.06
N LYS A 22 -7.79 11.20 18.58
CA LYS A 22 -8.44 11.56 17.31
C LYS A 22 -7.87 10.78 16.11
N GLU A 23 -6.57 10.60 16.04
CA GLU A 23 -5.90 9.84 14.97
C GLU A 23 -6.25 8.35 15.05
N ALA A 24 -6.31 7.79 16.25
CA ALA A 24 -6.75 6.41 16.45
C ALA A 24 -8.19 6.20 15.99
N VAL A 25 -9.12 7.09 16.35
CA VAL A 25 -10.52 7.04 15.91
C VAL A 25 -10.62 7.17 14.38
N GLN A 26 -9.86 8.07 13.77
CA GLN A 26 -9.82 8.26 12.33
C GLN A 26 -9.35 6.99 11.62
N ASN A 27 -8.28 6.35 12.09
CA ASN A 27 -7.79 5.11 11.50
C ASN A 27 -8.79 3.95 11.59
N VAL A 28 -9.53 3.83 12.70
CA VAL A 28 -10.61 2.84 12.83
C VAL A 28 -11.73 3.11 11.81
N SER A 29 -12.09 4.38 11.62
CA SER A 29 -13.08 4.78 10.62
C SER A 29 -12.60 4.48 9.20
N HIS A 30 -11.34 4.75 8.89
CA HIS A 30 -10.73 4.45 7.58
C HIS A 30 -10.68 2.94 7.31
N ALA A 31 -10.32 2.13 8.31
CA ALA A 31 -10.34 0.66 8.16
C ALA A 31 -11.76 0.14 7.87
N SER A 32 -12.77 0.67 8.54
CA SER A 32 -14.17 0.33 8.30
C SER A 32 -14.62 0.77 6.90
N LEU A 33 -14.24 1.98 6.49
CA LEU A 33 -14.53 2.52 5.16
C LEU A 33 -13.85 1.68 4.07
N PHE A 34 -12.61 1.21 4.28
CA PHE A 34 -11.89 0.34 3.35
C PHE A 34 -12.68 -0.93 3.06
N VAL A 35 -13.07 -1.66 4.11
CA VAL A 35 -13.85 -2.90 3.98
C VAL A 35 -15.20 -2.64 3.30
N THR A 36 -15.92 -1.61 3.74
CA THR A 36 -17.22 -1.25 3.16
C THR A 36 -17.09 -0.90 1.68
N SER A 37 -16.07 -0.13 1.30
CA SER A 37 -15.83 0.28 -0.09
C SER A 37 -15.60 -0.92 -1.01
N LEU A 38 -14.85 -1.92 -0.55
CA LEU A 38 -14.63 -3.14 -1.31
C LEU A 38 -15.92 -3.96 -1.46
N ILE A 39 -16.69 -4.13 -0.39
CA ILE A 39 -17.95 -4.92 -0.41
C ILE A 39 -19.01 -4.25 -1.29
N THR A 40 -19.10 -2.92 -1.25
CA THR A 40 -20.11 -2.15 -2.00
C THR A 40 -19.63 -1.71 -3.38
N ASN A 41 -18.40 -2.05 -3.76
CA ASN A 41 -17.76 -1.61 -5.01
C ASN A 41 -17.72 -0.07 -5.19
N GLN A 42 -17.59 0.66 -4.06
CA GLN A 42 -17.44 2.13 -4.06
C GLN A 42 -15.95 2.49 -3.93
N LEU A 43 -15.17 2.17 -4.97
CA LEU A 43 -13.71 2.20 -4.93
C LEU A 43 -13.11 3.60 -4.82
N ASP A 44 -13.84 4.64 -5.20
CA ASP A 44 -13.40 6.05 -5.04
C ASP A 44 -13.16 6.41 -3.57
N ASN A 45 -13.86 5.76 -2.65
CA ASN A 45 -13.64 5.96 -1.22
C ASN A 45 -12.28 5.48 -0.73
N LEU A 46 -11.58 4.64 -1.51
CA LEU A 46 -10.24 4.16 -1.17
C LEU A 46 -9.23 5.31 -1.08
N ALA A 47 -9.48 6.44 -1.75
CA ALA A 47 -8.66 7.63 -1.64
C ALA A 47 -8.53 8.11 -0.18
N VAL A 48 -9.63 8.03 0.59
CA VAL A 48 -9.69 8.39 2.01
C VAL A 48 -9.40 7.18 2.90
N ALA A 49 -9.94 6.03 2.55
CA ALA A 49 -9.83 4.81 3.35
C ALA A 49 -8.38 4.30 3.53
N LEU A 50 -7.49 4.65 2.60
CA LEU A 50 -6.06 4.29 2.66
C LEU A 50 -5.19 5.35 3.35
N GLU A 51 -5.76 6.45 3.82
CA GLU A 51 -5.03 7.38 4.68
C GLU A 51 -4.80 6.75 6.05
N ASP A 52 -3.55 6.76 6.47
CA ASP A 52 -3.12 6.16 7.74
C ASP A 52 -2.32 7.16 8.56
N ASN A 53 -2.66 7.28 9.85
CA ASN A 53 -1.99 8.15 10.81
C ASN A 53 -1.17 7.35 11.84
N LEU A 54 -1.25 6.01 11.84
CA LEU A 54 -0.65 5.17 12.86
C LEU A 54 0.72 4.63 12.48
N HIS A 55 0.95 4.32 11.19
CA HIS A 55 2.23 3.73 10.79
C HIS A 55 2.84 4.35 9.52
N VAL A 56 2.04 4.71 8.52
CA VAL A 56 2.56 5.24 7.24
C VAL A 56 3.40 6.50 7.44
N PRO A 57 3.01 7.51 8.25
CA PRO A 57 3.81 8.73 8.44
C PRO A 57 5.23 8.46 8.94
N TYR A 58 5.40 7.42 9.73
CA TYR A 58 6.69 7.03 10.33
C TYR A 58 7.48 6.12 9.40
N ARG A 59 6.84 5.08 8.85
CA ARG A 59 7.51 4.08 8.01
C ARG A 59 7.90 4.57 6.64
N LYS A 60 7.18 5.55 6.06
CA LYS A 60 7.52 6.11 4.76
C LYS A 60 8.92 6.75 4.74
N THR A 61 9.43 7.19 5.88
CA THR A 61 10.78 7.72 6.00
C THR A 61 11.88 6.68 5.77
N LEU A 62 11.54 5.39 5.90
CA LEU A 62 12.42 4.26 5.66
C LEU A 62 12.47 3.83 4.19
N ILE A 63 11.55 4.36 3.37
CA ILE A 63 11.40 3.98 1.96
C ILE A 63 11.71 5.21 1.10
N PRO A 64 12.85 5.26 0.43
CA PRO A 64 13.21 6.40 -0.41
C PRO A 64 12.12 6.74 -1.42
N HIS A 65 11.82 8.01 -1.54
CA HIS A 65 10.84 8.55 -2.50
C HIS A 65 9.39 8.04 -2.35
N CYS A 66 9.03 7.46 -1.20
CA CYS A 66 7.69 6.89 -0.95
C CYS A 66 6.55 7.87 -1.32
N ASP A 67 6.62 9.13 -0.88
CA ASP A 67 5.60 10.15 -1.19
C ASP A 67 5.49 10.43 -2.70
N LYS A 68 6.62 10.39 -3.43
CA LYS A 68 6.63 10.56 -4.89
C LYS A 68 5.94 9.39 -5.60
N VAL A 69 6.19 8.16 -5.12
CA VAL A 69 5.55 6.95 -5.65
C VAL A 69 4.04 6.99 -5.41
N PHE A 70 3.58 7.38 -4.22
CA PHE A 70 2.16 7.55 -3.93
C PHE A 70 1.50 8.62 -4.82
N SER A 71 2.18 9.74 -5.01
CA SER A 71 1.68 10.81 -5.87
C SER A 71 1.62 10.37 -7.33
N ALA A 72 2.63 9.67 -7.83
CA ALA A 72 2.67 9.14 -9.19
C ALA A 72 1.56 8.09 -9.42
N ALA A 73 1.34 7.18 -8.47
CA ALA A 73 0.26 6.20 -8.53
C ALA A 73 -1.12 6.88 -8.64
N LYS A 74 -1.39 7.87 -7.79
CA LYS A 74 -2.66 8.63 -7.80
C LYS A 74 -2.83 9.40 -9.12
N ALA A 75 -1.78 10.06 -9.61
CA ALA A 75 -1.81 10.80 -10.88
C ALA A 75 -2.04 9.88 -12.09
N ALA A 76 -1.63 8.62 -12.00
CA ALA A 76 -1.82 7.60 -13.02
C ALA A 76 -3.19 6.89 -12.96
N GLY A 77 -4.06 7.23 -12.00
CA GLY A 77 -5.42 6.69 -11.87
C GLY A 77 -5.60 5.65 -10.76
N ALA A 78 -4.66 5.53 -9.81
CA ALA A 78 -4.91 4.73 -8.63
C ALA A 78 -5.95 5.39 -7.72
N TYR A 79 -6.89 4.60 -7.20
CA TYR A 79 -7.82 5.03 -6.16
C TYR A 79 -7.08 5.44 -4.87
N GLY A 80 -5.98 4.77 -4.56
CA GLY A 80 -5.13 5.09 -3.44
C GLY A 80 -3.90 4.19 -3.40
N ALA A 81 -2.92 4.59 -2.58
CA ALA A 81 -1.68 3.85 -2.39
C ALA A 81 -1.23 3.91 -0.93
N THR A 82 -0.59 2.85 -0.47
CA THR A 82 -0.10 2.74 0.91
C THR A 82 1.12 1.81 1.00
N ILE A 83 1.67 1.65 2.19
CA ILE A 83 2.74 0.68 2.47
C ILE A 83 2.10 -0.69 2.72
N SER A 84 2.63 -1.73 2.09
CA SER A 84 2.23 -3.11 2.34
C SER A 84 3.00 -3.67 3.53
N GLY A 85 2.28 -3.95 4.62
CA GLY A 85 2.86 -4.49 5.84
C GLY A 85 3.88 -3.55 6.49
N SER A 86 5.08 -4.04 6.78
CA SER A 86 6.17 -3.24 7.35
C SER A 86 6.92 -2.38 6.32
N GLY A 87 6.70 -2.60 5.02
CA GLY A 87 7.50 -2.07 3.92
C GLY A 87 8.69 -3.02 3.64
N SER A 88 9.53 -2.75 2.67
CA SER A 88 9.59 -1.63 1.73
C SER A 88 8.56 -1.70 0.58
N THR A 89 7.75 -2.73 0.52
CA THR A 89 6.75 -2.90 -0.52
C THR A 89 5.66 -1.83 -0.41
N LEU A 90 5.35 -1.21 -1.55
CA LEU A 90 4.24 -0.27 -1.72
C LEU A 90 3.14 -0.94 -2.54
N ILE A 91 1.89 -0.66 -2.22
CA ILE A 91 0.72 -1.17 -2.93
C ILE A 91 -0.17 -0.02 -3.36
N ALA A 92 -0.69 -0.10 -4.58
CA ALA A 92 -1.73 0.78 -5.09
C ALA A 92 -2.95 -0.04 -5.51
N TYR A 93 -4.12 0.53 -5.31
CA TYR A 93 -5.40 -0.05 -5.73
C TYR A 93 -5.92 0.73 -6.93
N THR A 94 -6.27 0.01 -7.99
CA THR A 94 -6.72 0.61 -9.25
C THR A 94 -7.66 -0.34 -9.99
N ASP A 95 -8.31 0.14 -11.03
CA ASP A 95 -9.09 -0.69 -11.93
C ASP A 95 -8.23 -1.30 -13.06
N LYS A 96 -8.85 -2.18 -13.85
CA LYS A 96 -8.18 -2.85 -14.98
C LYS A 96 -7.76 -1.90 -16.10
N ALA A 97 -8.42 -0.74 -16.24
CA ALA A 97 -8.10 0.22 -17.30
C ALA A 97 -6.81 0.99 -17.00
N HIS A 98 -6.51 1.23 -15.72
CA HIS A 98 -5.38 2.03 -15.28
C HIS A 98 -4.22 1.21 -14.73
N VAL A 99 -4.40 -0.12 -14.52
CA VAL A 99 -3.42 -0.94 -13.81
C VAL A 99 -2.01 -0.86 -14.39
N GLN A 100 -1.88 -0.85 -15.70
CA GLN A 100 -0.57 -0.82 -16.36
C GLN A 100 0.10 0.55 -16.20
N THR A 101 -0.67 1.62 -16.40
CA THR A 101 -0.19 3.00 -16.26
C THR A 101 0.25 3.29 -14.82
N VAL A 102 -0.52 2.80 -13.83
CA VAL A 102 -0.18 2.92 -12.41
C VAL A 102 1.08 2.13 -12.08
N ALA A 103 1.19 0.89 -12.57
CA ALA A 103 2.35 0.04 -12.34
C ALA A 103 3.64 0.68 -12.88
N GLU A 104 3.60 1.18 -14.12
CA GLU A 104 4.72 1.88 -14.75
C GLU A 104 5.09 3.16 -14.00
N ALA A 105 4.11 3.99 -13.65
CA ALA A 105 4.34 5.24 -12.94
C ALA A 105 5.02 5.02 -11.58
N MET A 106 4.63 3.98 -10.84
CA MET A 106 5.27 3.63 -9.56
C MET A 106 6.70 3.13 -9.75
N GLY A 107 6.96 2.29 -10.76
CA GLY A 107 8.28 1.74 -11.05
C GLY A 107 9.26 2.82 -11.50
N GLN A 108 8.84 3.69 -12.40
CA GLN A 108 9.65 4.77 -12.97
C GLN A 108 10.21 5.74 -11.92
N ILE A 109 9.48 5.98 -10.82
CA ILE A 109 10.02 6.82 -9.74
C ILE A 109 11.29 6.21 -9.14
N PHE A 110 11.31 4.90 -8.90
CA PHE A 110 12.49 4.23 -8.36
C PHE A 110 13.62 4.18 -9.39
N GLU A 111 13.31 3.82 -10.64
CA GLU A 111 14.27 3.78 -11.75
C GLU A 111 14.94 5.13 -11.98
N PHE A 112 14.18 6.21 -12.00
CA PHE A 112 14.70 7.58 -12.16
C PHE A 112 15.71 7.95 -11.06
N HIS A 113 15.56 7.36 -9.88
CA HIS A 113 16.45 7.58 -8.74
C HIS A 113 17.52 6.48 -8.57
N GLY A 114 17.67 5.59 -9.57
CA GLY A 114 18.69 4.54 -9.54
C GLY A 114 18.42 3.43 -8.53
N ILE A 115 17.16 3.26 -8.10
CA ILE A 115 16.75 2.22 -7.17
C ILE A 115 16.15 1.06 -7.95
N GLU A 116 16.78 -0.10 -7.85
CA GLU A 116 16.23 -1.32 -8.44
C GLU A 116 14.88 -1.66 -7.79
N ASN A 117 13.94 -2.09 -8.62
CA ASN A 117 12.61 -2.43 -8.13
C ASN A 117 11.95 -3.52 -8.97
N LYS A 118 10.95 -4.17 -8.38
CA LYS A 118 10.07 -5.13 -9.06
C LYS A 118 8.63 -4.67 -8.94
N VAL A 119 7.93 -4.64 -10.07
CA VAL A 119 6.52 -4.30 -10.13
C VAL A 119 5.72 -5.56 -10.39
N TYR A 120 4.65 -5.76 -9.63
CA TYR A 120 3.72 -6.88 -9.75
C TYR A 120 2.33 -6.32 -9.98
N VAL A 121 1.65 -6.80 -11.00
CA VAL A 121 0.23 -6.59 -11.22
C VAL A 121 -0.50 -7.84 -10.73
N LEU A 122 -1.38 -7.67 -9.75
CA LEU A 122 -2.07 -8.76 -9.08
C LEU A 122 -3.58 -8.49 -9.08
N GLU A 123 -4.37 -9.55 -9.16
CA GLU A 123 -5.81 -9.51 -8.91
C GLU A 123 -6.09 -10.08 -7.51
N ALA A 124 -7.17 -9.61 -6.88
CA ALA A 124 -7.60 -10.18 -5.61
C ALA A 124 -8.07 -11.63 -5.82
N ASP A 125 -7.54 -12.56 -5.03
CA ASP A 125 -7.99 -13.95 -5.04
C ASP A 125 -9.35 -14.06 -4.31
N THR A 126 -10.30 -14.71 -4.95
CA THR A 126 -11.65 -14.93 -4.42
C THR A 126 -11.84 -16.30 -3.78
N ILE A 127 -10.86 -17.20 -3.91
CA ILE A 127 -10.92 -18.56 -3.36
C ILE A 127 -10.25 -18.61 -1.98
N GLY A 128 -9.20 -17.82 -1.77
CA GLY A 128 -8.38 -17.82 -0.55
C GLY A 128 -7.38 -18.97 -0.50
N ALA A 129 -6.86 -19.24 0.68
CA ALA A 129 -5.87 -20.29 0.91
C ALA A 129 -6.51 -21.68 0.77
N THR A 130 -5.90 -22.53 -0.05
CA THR A 130 -6.33 -23.91 -0.25
C THR A 130 -5.25 -24.90 0.19
N THR A 131 -5.66 -26.06 0.69
CA THR A 131 -4.75 -27.16 1.02
C THR A 131 -4.76 -28.17 -0.11
N ILE A 132 -3.59 -28.49 -0.67
CA ILE A 132 -3.44 -29.62 -1.60
C ILE A 132 -3.12 -30.85 -0.76
N GLN A 133 -4.04 -31.83 -0.72
CA GLN A 133 -3.73 -33.15 -0.16
C GLN A 133 -3.04 -33.94 -1.26
N ASN A 134 -1.75 -34.24 -1.08
CA ASN A 134 -1.09 -35.28 -1.86
C ASN A 134 -1.66 -36.63 -1.42
N VAL A 135 -2.52 -37.22 -2.25
CA VAL A 135 -2.89 -38.63 -2.08
C VAL A 135 -1.66 -39.44 -2.48
N VAL A 136 -1.00 -40.02 -1.49
CA VAL A 136 0.10 -40.98 -1.67
C VAL A 136 -0.51 -42.35 -1.98
#